data_5016be48eaa2a942e9167932dcf96279
#
_entry.id   5016be48eaa2a942e9167932dcf96279
#
_cell.length_a   1.000
_cell.length_b   1.000
_cell.length_c   1.000
_cell.angle_alpha   90.00
_cell.angle_beta   90.00
_cell.angle_gamma   90.00
#
_symmetry.space_group_name_H-M   'P 1'
#
loop_
_entity.id
_entity.type
_entity.pdbx_description
1 polymer ?
#
loop_
_entity_poly.entity_id
_entity_poly.type
_entity_poly.pdbx_seq_one_letter_code
_entity_poly.pdbx_strand_id
1 'polypeptide(L)'
;MDLFLNKSNKLILFYTYQPETDNYLPVINNKDQKLIEQPEEGIGIYFSGKFNEVNLDSYLIRKNIHSTDTKPMSSCINTAGSRFVYQLLERFSMTGEGAIQFGNYGDFDRLSFGGYLHLDYKTNKLIPLLQTATLGTIYLAGDDPETERWEGWDPLFSRWPKWSESYIYTLIPEYNGKVAYWSNFISIYGTLKFKVSRDIDLNLSYHHLVAAENSDLLSAFSGGNGKTRGGLLIAKSVFKLNKHLTGHVLWEFFSPGNFYRPGADCYNWFRFELIYRI
;
A
#
# COMPACT_ATOMS: atom_id res chain seq x y z
N MET A 1 -3.51 23.92 3.71
CA MET A 1 -2.83 25.08 4.32
C MET A 1 -1.53 24.61 4.94
N ASP A 2 -0.42 25.21 4.57
CA ASP A 2 0.91 24.88 5.08
C ASP A 2 1.38 25.95 6.03
N LEU A 3 1.75 25.58 7.25
CA LEU A 3 2.30 26.44 8.28
C LEU A 3 3.75 26.02 8.54
N PHE A 4 4.70 26.90 8.24
CA PHE A 4 6.10 26.67 8.54
C PHE A 4 6.41 27.15 9.97
N LEU A 5 6.72 26.19 10.86
CA LEU A 5 7.09 26.49 12.24
C LEU A 5 8.55 27.01 12.31
N ASN A 6 9.40 26.49 11.44
CA ASN A 6 10.78 26.95 11.18
C ASN A 6 11.28 26.37 9.85
N LYS A 7 12.59 26.51 9.55
CA LYS A 7 13.20 25.99 8.29
C LYS A 7 13.10 24.47 8.10
N SER A 8 12.94 23.72 9.18
CA SER A 8 12.97 22.25 9.17
C SER A 8 11.66 21.60 9.56
N ASN A 9 10.69 22.38 10.07
CA ASN A 9 9.45 21.84 10.62
C ASN A 9 8.25 22.56 10.04
N LYS A 10 7.29 21.79 9.56
CA LYS A 10 6.03 22.32 9.04
C LYS A 10 4.82 21.56 9.55
N LEU A 11 3.70 22.23 9.63
CA LEU A 11 2.39 21.69 9.92
C LEU A 11 1.50 21.90 8.69
N ILE A 12 0.80 20.84 8.27
CA ILE A 12 -0.12 20.86 7.14
C ILE A 12 -1.51 20.59 7.66
N LEU A 13 -2.46 21.46 7.35
CA LEU A 13 -3.88 21.23 7.57
C LEU A 13 -4.52 20.97 6.22
N PHE A 14 -5.34 19.92 6.12
CA PHE A 14 -6.04 19.60 4.90
C PHE A 14 -7.48 19.19 5.16
N TYR A 15 -8.31 19.41 4.16
CA TYR A 15 -9.66 18.89 4.03
C TYR A 15 -9.81 18.30 2.64
N THR A 16 -10.51 17.19 2.54
CA THR A 16 -10.84 16.55 1.27
C THR A 16 -12.30 16.11 1.29
N TYR A 17 -12.94 16.20 0.13
CA TYR A 17 -14.29 15.72 -0.09
C TYR A 17 -14.36 15.03 -1.45
N GLN A 18 -14.85 13.80 -1.45
CA GLN A 18 -15.11 13.01 -2.64
C GLN A 18 -16.62 12.71 -2.66
N PRO A 19 -17.39 13.34 -3.57
CA PRO A 19 -18.82 13.07 -3.69
C PRO A 19 -19.06 11.66 -4.23
N GLU A 20 -20.23 11.13 -3.98
CA GLU A 20 -20.73 9.98 -4.72
C GLU A 20 -20.75 10.32 -6.22
N THR A 21 -20.19 9.44 -7.03
CA THR A 21 -20.23 9.58 -8.48
C THR A 21 -20.46 8.22 -9.12
N ASP A 22 -21.40 8.17 -10.05
CA ASP A 22 -21.74 7.00 -10.86
C ASP A 22 -21.04 7.02 -12.23
N ASN A 23 -20.18 8.01 -12.46
CA ASN A 23 -19.53 8.26 -13.75
C ASN A 23 -18.17 7.59 -13.92
N TYR A 24 -17.81 6.67 -13.04
CA TYR A 24 -16.59 5.87 -13.22
C TYR A 24 -16.71 4.97 -14.44
N LEU A 25 -15.56 4.73 -15.10
CA LEU A 25 -15.49 3.82 -16.23
C LEU A 25 -16.09 2.47 -15.85
N PRO A 26 -16.93 1.88 -16.71
CA PRO A 26 -17.50 0.57 -16.47
C PRO A 26 -16.41 -0.48 -16.35
N VAL A 27 -16.66 -1.52 -15.59
CA VAL A 27 -15.78 -2.69 -15.53
C VAL A 27 -15.60 -3.24 -16.95
N ILE A 28 -14.34 -3.48 -17.35
CA ILE A 28 -13.95 -3.80 -18.74
C ILE A 28 -14.79 -4.96 -19.33
N ASN A 29 -15.14 -5.95 -18.51
CA ASN A 29 -15.89 -7.13 -18.94
C ASN A 29 -17.41 -7.06 -18.64
N ASN A 30 -17.88 -5.98 -18.03
CA ASN A 30 -19.29 -5.81 -17.71
C ASN A 30 -19.66 -4.32 -17.74
N LYS A 31 -20.16 -3.87 -18.88
CA LYS A 31 -20.58 -2.48 -19.10
C LYS A 31 -21.76 -2.02 -18.24
N ASP A 32 -22.50 -2.97 -17.68
CA ASP A 32 -23.66 -2.69 -16.84
C ASP A 32 -23.27 -2.57 -15.36
N GLN A 33 -22.04 -2.96 -15.00
CA GLN A 33 -21.50 -2.81 -13.66
C GLN A 33 -20.74 -1.49 -13.56
N LYS A 34 -21.24 -0.58 -12.73
CA LYS A 34 -20.58 0.69 -12.42
C LYS A 34 -19.71 0.54 -11.18
N LEU A 35 -18.54 1.19 -11.21
CA LEU A 35 -17.74 1.39 -9.99
C LEU A 35 -18.35 2.58 -9.24
N ILE A 36 -19.19 2.29 -8.26
CA ILE A 36 -19.82 3.31 -7.40
C ILE A 36 -19.02 3.36 -6.11
N GLU A 37 -18.41 4.51 -5.82
CA GLU A 37 -17.77 4.77 -4.53
C GLU A 37 -18.75 5.52 -3.61
N GLN A 38 -18.65 5.24 -2.31
CA GLN A 38 -19.39 5.99 -1.29
C GLN A 38 -18.80 7.40 -1.19
N PRO A 39 -19.63 8.41 -0.85
CA PRO A 39 -19.12 9.74 -0.54
C PRO A 39 -18.18 9.68 0.66
N GLU A 40 -17.02 10.29 0.51
CA GLU A 40 -15.99 10.32 1.54
C GLU A 40 -15.56 11.76 1.82
N GLU A 41 -15.37 12.08 3.07
CA GLU A 41 -14.77 13.34 3.49
C GLU A 41 -13.65 13.11 4.50
N GLY A 42 -12.71 14.01 4.55
CA GLY A 42 -11.60 13.91 5.47
C GLY A 42 -11.05 15.24 5.90
N ILE A 43 -10.62 15.29 7.15
CA ILE A 43 -9.86 16.39 7.71
C ILE A 43 -8.63 15.83 8.39
N GLY A 44 -7.51 16.53 8.30
CA GLY A 44 -6.30 16.04 8.94
C GLY A 44 -5.30 17.13 9.26
N ILE A 45 -4.45 16.77 10.20
CA ILE A 45 -3.26 17.52 10.61
C ILE A 45 -2.06 16.61 10.35
N TYR A 46 -1.08 17.13 9.65
CA TYR A 46 0.15 16.43 9.33
C TYR A 46 1.35 17.30 9.74
N PHE A 47 2.17 16.78 10.61
CA PHE A 47 3.43 17.38 11.02
C PHE A 47 4.58 16.71 10.27
N SER A 48 5.52 17.49 9.77
CA SER A 48 6.77 16.98 9.19
C SER A 48 7.94 17.78 9.76
N GLY A 49 8.92 17.08 10.31
CA GLY A 49 10.06 17.71 10.96
C GLY A 49 11.34 16.88 10.92
N LYS A 50 12.46 17.58 11.12
CA LYS A 50 13.76 16.96 11.24
C LYS A 50 14.35 17.21 12.62
N PHE A 51 14.69 16.14 13.32
CA PHE A 51 15.27 16.15 14.66
C PHE A 51 16.61 15.40 14.63
N ASN A 52 17.70 16.14 14.59
CA ASN A 52 19.05 15.58 14.40
C ASN A 52 19.11 14.67 13.15
N GLU A 53 19.25 13.37 13.37
CA GLU A 53 19.36 12.34 12.30
C GLU A 53 18.03 11.64 11.99
N VAL A 54 16.95 12.04 12.67
CA VAL A 54 15.62 11.48 12.47
C VAL A 54 14.77 12.48 11.68
N ASN A 55 14.24 12.06 10.55
CA ASN A 55 13.11 12.72 9.93
C ASN A 55 11.84 12.08 10.48
N LEU A 56 10.95 12.89 11.04
CA LEU A 56 9.72 12.44 11.68
C LEU A 56 8.53 13.10 11.01
N ASP A 57 7.58 12.29 10.59
CA ASP A 57 6.26 12.71 10.18
C ASP A 57 5.24 12.14 11.17
N SER A 58 4.27 12.94 11.60
CA SER A 58 3.18 12.49 12.48
C SER A 58 1.86 13.06 12.02
N TYR A 59 0.79 12.31 12.16
CA TYR A 59 -0.50 12.74 11.63
C TYR A 59 -1.67 12.28 12.48
N LEU A 60 -2.72 13.11 12.44
CA LEU A 60 -4.07 12.78 12.88
C LEU A 60 -5.01 13.04 11.70
N ILE A 61 -5.76 12.02 11.31
CA ILE A 61 -6.65 12.10 10.15
C ILE A 61 -8.00 11.51 10.57
N ARG A 62 -9.06 12.25 10.32
CA ARG A 62 -10.42 11.77 10.42
C ARG A 62 -10.99 11.61 9.01
N LYS A 63 -11.55 10.44 8.73
CA LYS A 63 -12.26 10.10 7.51
C LYS A 63 -13.68 9.67 7.85
N ASN A 64 -14.65 10.26 7.19
CA ASN A 64 -16.04 9.81 7.25
C ASN A 64 -16.43 9.23 5.90
N ILE A 65 -17.08 8.08 5.90
CA ILE A 65 -17.67 7.42 4.75
C ILE A 65 -19.17 7.41 4.98
N HIS A 66 -19.91 8.04 4.07
CA HIS A 66 -21.35 8.17 4.20
C HIS A 66 -22.05 6.95 3.57
N SER A 67 -23.18 6.55 4.14
CA SER A 67 -24.04 5.51 3.58
C SER A 67 -24.68 5.98 2.27
N THR A 68 -24.97 5.01 1.40
CA THR A 68 -25.73 5.20 0.17
C THR A 68 -26.81 4.11 0.08
N ASP A 69 -27.73 4.24 -0.86
CA ASP A 69 -28.78 3.21 -1.08
C ASP A 69 -28.17 1.84 -1.42
N THR A 70 -27.03 1.81 -2.10
CA THR A 70 -26.34 0.58 -2.50
C THR A 70 -25.34 0.07 -1.46
N LYS A 71 -24.85 0.96 -0.58
CA LYS A 71 -23.90 0.66 0.50
C LYS A 71 -24.37 1.33 1.79
N PRO A 72 -25.24 0.67 2.55
CA PRO A 72 -25.92 1.29 3.70
C PRO A 72 -25.00 1.52 4.91
N MET A 73 -23.83 0.90 4.95
CA MET A 73 -22.93 1.06 6.10
C MET A 73 -22.09 2.32 5.97
N SER A 74 -22.20 3.19 6.96
CA SER A 74 -21.31 4.35 7.15
C SER A 74 -20.10 3.97 7.98
N SER A 75 -19.07 4.80 7.94
CA SER A 75 -17.89 4.61 8.78
C SER A 75 -17.27 5.93 9.18
N CYS A 76 -16.83 6.03 10.44
CA CYS A 76 -16.02 7.12 10.93
C CYS A 76 -14.67 6.56 11.40
N ILE A 77 -13.59 7.01 10.80
CA ILE A 77 -12.25 6.49 11.05
C ILE A 77 -11.35 7.62 11.52
N ASN A 78 -10.86 7.53 12.74
CA ASN A 78 -9.81 8.40 13.24
C ASN A 78 -8.50 7.61 13.17
N THR A 79 -7.49 8.16 12.50
CA THR A 79 -6.18 7.54 12.32
C THR A 79 -5.13 8.41 12.98
N ALA A 80 -4.37 7.86 13.92
CA ALA A 80 -3.19 8.47 14.50
C ALA A 80 -1.97 7.66 14.09
N GLY A 81 -0.96 8.30 13.52
CA GLY A 81 0.23 7.58 13.07
C GLY A 81 1.47 8.45 13.02
N SER A 82 2.60 7.75 12.92
CA SER A 82 3.90 8.37 12.74
C SER A 82 4.79 7.55 11.82
N ARG A 83 5.56 8.25 11.00
CA ARG A 83 6.60 7.71 10.14
C ARG A 83 7.94 8.33 10.53
N PHE A 84 8.97 7.51 10.56
CA PHE A 84 10.33 7.98 10.77
C PHE A 84 11.28 7.45 9.71
N VAL A 85 12.34 8.24 9.45
CA VAL A 85 13.52 7.82 8.71
C VAL A 85 14.71 8.14 9.57
N TYR A 86 15.49 7.13 9.91
CA TYR A 86 16.65 7.23 10.79
C TYR A 86 17.90 6.65 10.15
N GLN A 87 18.99 7.44 10.12
CA GLN A 87 20.30 6.98 9.71
C GLN A 87 20.99 6.32 10.89
N LEU A 88 20.95 4.98 10.96
CA LEU A 88 21.54 4.19 12.05
C LEU A 88 23.07 4.27 12.06
N LEU A 89 23.67 4.08 10.88
CA LEU A 89 25.09 4.09 10.61
C LEU A 89 25.32 4.67 9.21
N GLU A 90 26.56 4.96 8.84
CA GLU A 90 26.89 5.53 7.52
C GLU A 90 26.20 4.80 6.35
N ARG A 91 26.02 3.48 6.47
CA ARG A 91 25.48 2.62 5.42
C ARG A 91 24.13 1.99 5.74
N PHE A 92 23.66 2.12 6.97
CA PHE A 92 22.40 1.55 7.40
C PHE A 92 21.40 2.63 7.72
N SER A 93 20.26 2.60 7.06
CA SER A 93 19.12 3.44 7.40
C SER A 93 17.88 2.59 7.67
N MET A 94 17.07 3.05 8.58
CA MET A 94 15.80 2.42 8.96
C MET A 94 14.66 3.38 8.67
N THR A 95 13.62 2.86 8.01
CA THR A 95 12.37 3.59 7.80
C THR A 95 11.23 2.77 8.37
N GLY A 96 10.38 3.40 9.14
CA GLY A 96 9.19 2.76 9.69
C GLY A 96 8.02 3.72 9.72
N GLU A 97 6.82 3.17 9.66
CA GLU A 97 5.55 3.86 9.87
C GLU A 97 4.61 2.93 10.61
N GLY A 98 3.94 3.45 11.62
CA GLY A 98 2.90 2.75 12.35
C GLY A 98 1.73 3.67 12.62
N ALA A 99 0.52 3.12 12.53
CA ALA A 99 -0.70 3.85 12.83
C ALA A 99 -1.75 2.96 13.48
N ILE A 100 -2.60 3.61 14.27
CA ILE A 100 -3.81 3.05 14.86
C ILE A 100 -5.02 3.73 14.27
N GLN A 101 -6.07 2.95 14.02
CA GLN A 101 -7.38 3.43 13.59
C GLN A 101 -8.43 3.08 14.63
N PHE A 102 -9.28 4.03 14.93
CA PHE A 102 -10.41 3.87 15.87
C PHE A 102 -11.62 4.68 15.40
N GLY A 103 -12.81 4.27 15.84
CA GLY A 103 -14.08 4.87 15.43
C GLY A 103 -15.16 3.83 15.27
N ASN A 104 -15.87 3.82 14.13
CA ASN A 104 -16.90 2.83 13.87
C ASN A 104 -16.92 2.36 12.41
N TYR A 105 -17.58 1.23 12.20
CA TYR A 105 -17.98 0.70 10.89
C TYR A 105 -19.43 0.19 11.04
N GLY A 106 -20.40 1.00 10.57
CA GLY A 106 -21.81 0.78 10.93
C GLY A 106 -21.98 0.82 12.44
N ASP A 107 -22.55 -0.23 13.00
CA ASP A 107 -22.80 -0.39 14.44
C ASP A 107 -21.61 -1.00 15.20
N PHE A 108 -20.56 -1.42 14.50
CA PHE A 108 -19.39 -2.01 15.12
C PHE A 108 -18.37 -0.96 15.54
N ASP A 109 -17.81 -1.09 16.74
CA ASP A 109 -16.63 -0.34 17.13
C ASP A 109 -15.43 -0.75 16.26
N ARG A 110 -14.64 0.24 15.81
CA ARG A 110 -13.42 0.01 15.04
C ARG A 110 -12.19 0.15 15.92
N LEU A 111 -11.30 -0.83 15.82
CA LEU A 111 -9.92 -0.74 16.30
C LEU A 111 -9.00 -1.51 15.37
N SER A 112 -8.11 -0.83 14.67
CA SER A 112 -7.23 -1.45 13.69
C SER A 112 -5.81 -0.91 13.77
N PHE A 113 -4.84 -1.70 13.29
CA PHE A 113 -3.43 -1.34 13.25
C PHE A 113 -2.86 -1.59 11.87
N GLY A 114 -1.95 -0.70 11.45
CA GLY A 114 -1.21 -0.87 10.22
C GLY A 114 0.15 -0.21 10.27
N GLY A 115 1.09 -0.73 9.48
CA GLY A 115 2.41 -0.14 9.40
C GLY A 115 3.37 -0.94 8.54
N TYR A 116 4.59 -0.43 8.44
CA TYR A 116 5.71 -1.10 7.80
C TYR A 116 7.03 -0.71 8.46
N LEU A 117 8.01 -1.57 8.31
CA LEU A 117 9.39 -1.32 8.74
C LEU A 117 10.32 -1.90 7.69
N HIS A 118 11.37 -1.16 7.32
CA HIS A 118 12.46 -1.70 6.51
C HIS A 118 13.81 -1.14 6.90
N LEU A 119 14.82 -1.95 6.68
CA LEU A 119 16.22 -1.65 6.85
C LEU A 119 16.89 -1.64 5.48
N ASP A 120 17.57 -0.55 5.14
CA ASP A 120 18.34 -0.41 3.93
C ASP A 120 19.82 -0.49 4.25
N TYR A 121 20.56 -1.28 3.48
CA TYR A 121 22.01 -1.35 3.48
C TYR A 121 22.57 -0.82 2.16
N LYS A 122 23.33 0.26 2.21
CA LYS A 122 24.08 0.80 1.06
C LYS A 122 25.39 0.04 0.90
N THR A 123 25.54 -0.66 -0.20
CA THR A 123 26.71 -1.50 -0.44
C THR A 123 27.97 -0.67 -0.74
N ASN A 124 29.12 -1.19 -0.39
CA ASN A 124 30.43 -0.54 -0.57
C ASN A 124 31.19 -1.11 -1.77
N LYS A 125 30.58 -1.18 -2.95
CA LYS A 125 31.24 -1.75 -4.15
C LYS A 125 31.79 -3.18 -3.97
N LEU A 126 31.50 -3.84 -2.83
CA LEU A 126 31.88 -5.22 -2.55
C LEU A 126 31.23 -6.18 -3.54
N ILE A 127 29.98 -5.87 -3.92
CA ILE A 127 29.25 -6.59 -4.96
C ILE A 127 29.11 -5.64 -6.13
N PRO A 128 29.72 -5.97 -7.28
CA PRO A 128 29.62 -5.14 -8.47
C PRO A 128 28.16 -4.84 -8.81
N LEU A 129 27.90 -3.58 -9.16
CA LEU A 129 26.58 -3.09 -9.58
C LEU A 129 25.53 -2.98 -8.46
N LEU A 130 25.60 -3.75 -7.39
CA LEU A 130 24.63 -3.66 -6.29
C LEU A 130 24.82 -2.36 -5.50
N GLN A 131 23.77 -1.55 -5.44
CA GLN A 131 23.78 -0.27 -4.71
C GLN A 131 23.17 -0.39 -3.32
N THR A 132 22.00 -1.05 -3.23
CA THR A 132 21.25 -1.15 -1.99
C THR A 132 20.62 -2.52 -1.86
N ALA A 133 20.65 -3.07 -0.66
CA ALA A 133 19.85 -4.20 -0.25
C ALA A 133 18.87 -3.74 0.84
N THR A 134 17.60 -4.09 0.70
CA THR A 134 16.54 -3.75 1.64
C THR A 134 15.90 -5.03 2.18
N LEU A 135 15.66 -5.08 3.48
CA LEU A 135 14.82 -6.09 4.12
C LEU A 135 13.70 -5.39 4.85
N GLY A 136 12.47 -5.84 4.68
CA GLY A 136 11.34 -5.16 5.29
C GLY A 136 10.13 -6.05 5.56
N THR A 137 9.21 -5.49 6.31
CA THR A 137 7.90 -6.08 6.61
C THR A 137 6.80 -5.03 6.51
N ILE A 138 5.61 -5.49 6.16
CA ILE A 138 4.37 -4.73 6.13
C ILE A 138 3.36 -5.51 6.94
N TYR A 139 2.58 -4.83 7.76
CA TYR A 139 1.44 -5.38 8.48
C TYR A 139 0.24 -4.46 8.31
N LEU A 140 -0.87 -4.99 7.83
CA LEU A 140 -2.16 -4.31 7.78
C LEU A 140 -3.20 -5.28 8.34
N ALA A 141 -3.85 -4.91 9.43
CA ALA A 141 -4.79 -5.77 10.14
C ALA A 141 -5.90 -6.29 9.24
N GLY A 142 -6.31 -7.52 9.46
CA GLY A 142 -7.54 -8.12 8.98
C GLY A 142 -8.66 -7.93 9.99
N ASP A 143 -9.86 -8.28 9.59
CA ASP A 143 -11.00 -8.36 10.47
C ASP A 143 -11.11 -9.78 11.02
N ASP A 144 -11.13 -9.93 12.35
CA ASP A 144 -11.32 -11.21 13.01
C ASP A 144 -12.83 -11.44 13.20
N PRO A 145 -13.42 -12.44 12.53
CA PRO A 145 -14.86 -12.70 12.63
C PRO A 145 -15.31 -13.22 14.01
N GLU A 146 -14.38 -13.60 14.88
CA GLU A 146 -14.68 -14.06 16.25
C GLU A 146 -14.85 -12.90 17.24
N THR A 147 -14.54 -11.65 16.82
CA THR A 147 -14.70 -10.48 17.67
C THR A 147 -15.96 -9.67 17.35
N GLU A 148 -16.43 -8.88 18.31
CA GLU A 148 -17.54 -7.94 18.11
C GLU A 148 -17.08 -6.57 17.54
N ARG A 149 -15.82 -6.45 17.14
CA ARG A 149 -15.21 -5.21 16.65
C ARG A 149 -14.85 -5.36 15.19
N TRP A 150 -14.82 -4.25 14.46
CA TRP A 150 -14.23 -4.19 13.14
C TRP A 150 -12.73 -3.89 13.23
N GLU A 151 -11.89 -4.84 12.87
CA GLU A 151 -10.44 -4.74 13.00
C GLU A 151 -9.72 -4.57 11.65
N GLY A 152 -10.45 -4.66 10.54
CA GLY A 152 -9.90 -4.49 9.21
C GLY A 152 -9.30 -3.10 8.98
N TRP A 153 -8.03 -3.06 8.54
CA TRP A 153 -7.34 -1.82 8.20
C TRP A 153 -8.02 -1.09 7.04
N ASP A 154 -8.25 0.22 7.18
CA ASP A 154 -8.69 1.08 6.09
C ASP A 154 -7.50 1.88 5.54
N PRO A 155 -7.14 1.75 4.26
CA PRO A 155 -6.03 2.49 3.66
C PRO A 155 -6.35 3.97 3.41
N LEU A 156 -7.37 4.52 4.07
CA LEU A 156 -7.87 5.89 3.98
C LEU A 156 -8.26 6.26 2.53
N PHE A 157 -7.50 7.16 1.92
CA PHE A 157 -7.76 7.69 0.58
C PHE A 157 -6.90 7.02 -0.50
N SER A 158 -6.32 5.85 -0.19
CA SER A 158 -5.48 5.14 -1.16
C SER A 158 -6.30 4.67 -2.37
N ARG A 159 -5.80 4.93 -3.56
CA ARG A 159 -6.40 4.52 -4.84
C ARG A 159 -5.37 3.93 -5.80
N TRP A 160 -4.08 3.88 -5.40
CA TRP A 160 -2.99 3.39 -6.22
C TRP A 160 -2.27 2.21 -5.58
N PRO A 161 -1.84 1.23 -6.37
CA PRO A 161 -0.97 0.17 -5.89
C PRO A 161 0.36 0.76 -5.42
N LYS A 162 0.68 0.55 -4.15
CA LYS A 162 1.90 1.07 -3.52
C LYS A 162 3.08 0.12 -3.71
N TRP A 163 2.85 -1.18 -3.57
CA TRP A 163 3.92 -2.19 -3.56
C TRP A 163 3.93 -3.10 -4.78
N SER A 164 2.84 -3.16 -5.53
CA SER A 164 2.68 -3.96 -6.74
C SER A 164 1.75 -3.26 -7.70
N GLU A 165 2.05 -3.33 -8.99
CA GLU A 165 1.20 -2.77 -10.05
C GLU A 165 0.16 -3.78 -10.55
N SER A 166 0.38 -5.08 -10.32
CA SER A 166 -0.54 -6.13 -10.73
C SER A 166 -1.83 -6.18 -9.92
N TYR A 167 -1.99 -5.33 -8.95
CA TYR A 167 -3.13 -5.28 -8.03
C TYR A 167 -3.32 -6.55 -7.20
N ILE A 168 -2.30 -7.44 -7.13
CA ILE A 168 -2.43 -8.68 -6.36
C ILE A 168 -2.76 -8.43 -4.90
N TYR A 169 -2.24 -7.33 -4.36
CA TYR A 169 -2.52 -6.90 -2.99
C TYR A 169 -3.96 -6.37 -2.82
N THR A 170 -4.68 -6.13 -3.91
CA THR A 170 -6.01 -5.51 -3.93
C THR A 170 -7.09 -6.44 -4.45
N LEU A 171 -6.74 -7.68 -4.82
CA LEU A 171 -7.72 -8.65 -5.32
C LEU A 171 -8.76 -9.06 -4.29
N ILE A 172 -8.40 -9.05 -3.01
CA ILE A 172 -9.30 -9.44 -1.93
C ILE A 172 -10.31 -8.36 -1.58
N PRO A 173 -9.94 -7.10 -1.61
CA PRO A 173 -10.86 -6.02 -1.25
C PRO A 173 -11.82 -5.60 -2.35
N GLU A 174 -11.82 -6.22 -3.49
CA GLU A 174 -12.95 -6.13 -4.44
C GLU A 174 -14.28 -6.45 -3.77
N TYR A 175 -14.26 -7.19 -2.70
CA TYR A 175 -15.31 -7.34 -1.74
C TYR A 175 -15.87 -5.99 -1.21
N ASN A 176 -15.06 -4.94 -1.07
CA ASN A 176 -15.50 -3.58 -0.76
C ASN A 176 -15.80 -2.73 -2.00
N GLY A 177 -15.56 -3.25 -3.20
CA GLY A 177 -15.70 -2.52 -4.45
C GLY A 177 -14.75 -1.32 -4.60
N LYS A 178 -13.63 -1.31 -3.87
CA LYS A 178 -12.64 -0.24 -3.89
C LYS A 178 -11.33 -0.72 -4.51
N VAL A 179 -10.80 0.04 -5.45
CA VAL A 179 -9.50 -0.22 -6.07
C VAL A 179 -8.39 0.14 -5.08
N ALA A 180 -7.30 -0.64 -5.07
CA ALA A 180 -6.12 -0.42 -4.23
C ALA A 180 -6.42 -0.33 -2.71
N TYR A 181 -7.35 -1.15 -2.25
CA TYR A 181 -7.75 -1.22 -0.85
C TYR A 181 -6.84 -2.21 -0.10
N TRP A 182 -5.73 -1.71 0.43
CA TRP A 182 -4.74 -2.50 1.15
C TRP A 182 -5.22 -2.84 2.57
N SER A 183 -5.57 -4.08 2.82
CA SER A 183 -6.08 -4.57 4.11
C SER A 183 -5.81 -6.06 4.27
N ASN A 184 -5.88 -6.58 5.49
CA ASN A 184 -5.69 -8.00 5.81
C ASN A 184 -4.42 -8.57 5.17
N PHE A 185 -3.26 -7.95 5.47
CA PHE A 185 -2.08 -8.14 4.66
C PHE A 185 -0.80 -8.09 5.48
N ILE A 186 -0.01 -9.14 5.37
CA ILE A 186 1.35 -9.22 5.89
C ILE A 186 2.28 -9.50 4.72
N SER A 187 3.39 -8.79 4.64
CA SER A 187 4.46 -9.08 3.70
C SER A 187 5.80 -9.06 4.41
N ILE A 188 6.61 -10.08 4.18
CA ILE A 188 8.04 -10.06 4.48
C ILE A 188 8.74 -10.00 3.13
N TYR A 189 9.61 -9.00 2.92
CA TYR A 189 10.18 -8.78 1.61
C TYR A 189 11.65 -8.41 1.63
N GLY A 190 12.34 -8.73 0.53
CA GLY A 190 13.68 -8.28 0.24
C GLY A 190 13.73 -7.59 -1.13
N THR A 191 14.51 -6.52 -1.22
CA THR A 191 14.74 -5.78 -2.49
C THR A 191 16.23 -5.57 -2.71
N LEU A 192 16.68 -5.84 -3.93
CA LEU A 192 18.02 -5.55 -4.40
C LEU A 192 17.96 -4.51 -5.52
N LYS A 193 18.71 -3.41 -5.37
CA LYS A 193 18.82 -2.35 -6.37
C LYS A 193 20.22 -2.37 -6.99
N PHE A 194 20.25 -2.52 -8.32
CA PHE A 194 21.47 -2.57 -9.11
C PHE A 194 21.58 -1.36 -10.02
N LYS A 195 22.77 -0.81 -10.13
CA LYS A 195 23.15 0.14 -11.19
C LYS A 195 23.83 -0.62 -12.31
N VAL A 196 23.05 -1.07 -13.28
CA VAL A 196 23.56 -1.92 -14.38
C VAL A 196 24.47 -1.13 -15.31
N SER A 197 24.09 0.12 -15.60
CA SER A 197 24.90 1.07 -16.35
C SER A 197 24.61 2.50 -15.88
N ARG A 198 25.24 3.50 -16.51
CA ARG A 198 24.95 4.91 -16.23
C ARG A 198 23.47 5.25 -16.38
N ASP A 199 22.80 4.60 -17.33
CA ASP A 199 21.46 4.95 -17.76
C ASP A 199 20.43 3.85 -17.46
N ILE A 200 20.82 2.75 -16.77
CA ILE A 200 19.95 1.62 -16.47
C ILE A 200 20.07 1.23 -14.99
N ASP A 201 18.93 1.27 -14.32
CA ASP A 201 18.74 0.75 -12.96
C ASP A 201 17.86 -0.49 -13.01
N LEU A 202 18.20 -1.53 -12.22
CA LEU A 202 17.39 -2.75 -12.06
C LEU A 202 17.04 -2.92 -10.59
N ASN A 203 15.75 -3.09 -10.31
CA ASN A 203 15.24 -3.44 -8.99
C ASN A 203 14.64 -4.84 -9.03
N LEU A 204 15.06 -5.70 -8.12
CA LEU A 204 14.51 -7.04 -7.93
C LEU A 204 13.96 -7.13 -6.52
N SER A 205 12.69 -7.50 -6.38
CA SER A 205 12.04 -7.66 -5.09
C SER A 205 11.33 -9.00 -5.00
N TYR A 206 11.39 -9.62 -3.84
CA TYR A 206 10.59 -10.79 -3.51
C TYR A 206 9.78 -10.50 -2.25
N HIS A 207 8.49 -10.81 -2.30
CA HIS A 207 7.55 -10.66 -1.19
C HIS A 207 6.93 -12.02 -0.86
N HIS A 208 7.05 -12.45 0.39
CA HIS A 208 6.23 -13.51 0.94
C HIS A 208 4.98 -12.91 1.56
N LEU A 209 3.81 -13.32 1.06
CA LEU A 209 2.53 -12.70 1.34
C LEU A 209 1.66 -13.62 2.22
N VAL A 210 1.11 -13.05 3.29
CA VAL A 210 0.24 -13.74 4.23
C VAL A 210 -0.97 -12.87 4.52
N ALA A 211 -2.15 -13.44 4.68
CA ALA A 211 -3.31 -12.76 5.25
C ALA A 211 -3.15 -12.66 6.78
N ALA A 212 -3.45 -11.52 7.37
CA ALA A 212 -3.43 -11.37 8.81
C ALA A 212 -4.52 -12.25 9.45
N GLU A 213 -5.73 -12.20 8.89
CA GLU A 213 -6.87 -13.02 9.32
C GLU A 213 -7.44 -13.84 8.17
N ASN A 214 -7.92 -15.03 8.51
CA ASN A 214 -8.63 -15.89 7.60
C ASN A 214 -10.13 -15.71 7.90
N SER A 215 -10.78 -14.77 7.22
CA SER A 215 -12.20 -14.50 7.44
C SER A 215 -13.05 -15.34 6.49
N ASP A 216 -14.21 -15.82 6.98
CA ASP A 216 -15.17 -16.57 6.17
C ASP A 216 -15.69 -15.79 4.98
N LEU A 217 -15.79 -14.45 5.09
CA LEU A 217 -16.14 -13.56 3.99
C LEU A 217 -15.09 -13.58 2.89
N LEU A 218 -13.81 -13.72 3.25
CA LEU A 218 -12.72 -13.82 2.28
C LEU A 218 -12.60 -15.22 1.71
N SER A 219 -12.97 -16.26 2.43
CA SER A 219 -12.95 -17.65 1.94
C SER A 219 -13.87 -17.85 0.73
N ALA A 220 -14.97 -17.09 0.65
CA ALA A 220 -15.86 -17.11 -0.52
C ALA A 220 -15.16 -16.64 -1.81
N PHE A 221 -14.16 -15.75 -1.71
CA PHE A 221 -13.38 -15.26 -2.84
C PHE A 221 -12.07 -16.03 -3.02
N SER A 222 -11.42 -16.37 -1.93
CA SER A 222 -10.12 -17.07 -1.96
C SER A 222 -10.24 -18.57 -2.15
N GLY A 223 -11.25 -19.18 -1.53
CA GLY A 223 -11.54 -20.61 -1.63
C GLY A 223 -10.50 -21.54 -1.02
N GLY A 224 -9.50 -21.01 -0.33
CA GLY A 224 -8.45 -21.76 0.33
C GLY A 224 -8.76 -22.01 1.81
N ASN A 225 -7.86 -22.73 2.48
CA ASN A 225 -7.99 -23.13 3.88
C ASN A 225 -6.87 -22.62 4.79
N GLY A 226 -6.03 -21.70 4.29
CA GLY A 226 -4.90 -21.15 5.04
C GLY A 226 -4.68 -19.65 4.84
N LYS A 227 -3.72 -19.12 5.56
CA LYS A 227 -3.39 -17.69 5.54
C LYS A 227 -2.29 -17.31 4.53
N THR A 228 -1.53 -18.28 3.98
CA THR A 228 -0.45 -17.99 3.03
C THR A 228 -1.02 -17.56 1.69
N ARG A 229 -0.88 -16.28 1.33
CA ARG A 229 -1.29 -15.76 0.02
C ARG A 229 -0.36 -16.21 -1.09
N GLY A 230 0.95 -16.33 -0.81
CA GLY A 230 1.92 -16.83 -1.79
C GLY A 230 3.19 -15.99 -1.90
N GLY A 231 3.88 -16.15 -3.01
CA GLY A 231 5.10 -15.42 -3.34
C GLY A 231 4.91 -14.48 -4.52
N LEU A 232 5.41 -13.26 -4.40
CA LEU A 232 5.40 -12.26 -5.46
C LEU A 232 6.84 -11.84 -5.78
N LEU A 233 7.27 -12.10 -7.01
CA LEU A 233 8.54 -11.63 -7.56
C LEU A 233 8.28 -10.40 -8.44
N ILE A 234 9.06 -9.34 -8.24
CA ILE A 234 8.97 -8.10 -9.00
C ILE A 234 10.33 -7.79 -9.58
N ALA A 235 10.41 -7.59 -10.90
CA ALA A 235 11.60 -7.11 -11.60
C ALA A 235 11.24 -5.83 -12.36
N LYS A 236 11.89 -4.71 -12.01
CA LYS A 236 11.68 -3.42 -12.66
C LYS A 236 13.00 -2.85 -13.14
N SER A 237 13.12 -2.68 -14.46
CA SER A 237 14.23 -1.98 -15.09
C SER A 237 13.79 -0.57 -15.49
N VAL A 238 14.47 0.43 -14.96
CA VAL A 238 14.26 1.85 -15.33
C VAL A 238 15.41 2.28 -16.20
N PHE A 239 15.12 2.94 -17.32
CA PHE A 239 16.13 3.36 -18.28
C PHE A 239 15.93 4.82 -18.73
N LYS A 240 17.05 5.45 -19.06
CA LYS A 240 17.14 6.78 -19.64
C LYS A 240 17.87 6.70 -20.96
N LEU A 241 17.15 6.72 -22.09
CA LEU A 241 17.75 6.61 -23.42
C LEU A 241 18.44 7.91 -23.83
N ASN A 242 17.87 9.06 -23.47
CA ASN A 242 18.45 10.39 -23.63
C ASN A 242 17.78 11.41 -22.72
N LYS A 243 18.10 12.73 -22.88
CA LYS A 243 17.52 13.78 -22.03
C LYS A 243 16.01 13.93 -22.14
N HIS A 244 15.42 13.46 -23.24
CA HIS A 244 13.98 13.57 -23.52
C HIS A 244 13.22 12.25 -23.34
N LEU A 245 13.90 11.10 -23.44
CA LEU A 245 13.24 9.79 -23.48
C LEU A 245 13.70 8.93 -22.31
N THR A 246 12.76 8.63 -21.42
CA THR A 246 12.92 7.73 -20.27
C THR A 246 11.83 6.65 -20.31
N GLY A 247 12.00 5.58 -19.56
CA GLY A 247 10.96 4.57 -19.47
C GLY A 247 11.29 3.49 -18.46
N HIS A 248 10.42 2.50 -18.42
CA HIS A 248 10.67 1.30 -17.62
C HIS A 248 10.02 0.06 -18.23
N VAL A 249 10.58 -1.08 -17.85
CA VAL A 249 9.99 -2.40 -18.04
C VAL A 249 9.73 -2.96 -16.64
N LEU A 250 8.53 -3.42 -16.38
CA LEU A 250 8.13 -4.08 -15.16
C LEU A 250 7.61 -5.47 -15.48
N TRP A 251 8.06 -6.44 -14.71
CA TRP A 251 7.51 -7.79 -14.70
C TRP A 251 7.22 -8.18 -13.25
N GLU A 252 6.02 -8.70 -13.02
CA GLU A 252 5.61 -9.26 -11.75
C GLU A 252 5.13 -10.69 -11.97
N PHE A 253 5.59 -11.59 -11.13
CA PHE A 253 5.18 -12.99 -11.12
C PHE A 253 4.64 -13.36 -9.75
N PHE A 254 3.41 -13.83 -9.70
CA PHE A 254 2.76 -14.28 -8.49
C PHE A 254 2.50 -15.78 -8.53
N SER A 255 2.91 -16.46 -7.46
CA SER A 255 2.63 -17.87 -7.21
C SER A 255 1.69 -17.98 -6.00
N PRO A 256 0.43 -18.44 -6.18
CA PRO A 256 -0.55 -18.49 -5.11
C PRO A 256 -0.19 -19.52 -4.03
N GLY A 257 -0.52 -19.19 -2.78
CA GLY A 257 -0.43 -20.07 -1.63
C GLY A 257 -1.78 -20.70 -1.25
N ASN A 258 -1.84 -21.30 -0.06
CA ASN A 258 -3.03 -22.00 0.42
C ASN A 258 -4.20 -21.10 0.86
N PHE A 259 -4.05 -19.79 0.79
CA PHE A 259 -5.15 -18.83 0.93
C PHE A 259 -6.12 -18.91 -0.25
N TYR A 260 -5.63 -19.27 -1.43
CA TYR A 260 -6.43 -19.45 -2.63
C TYR A 260 -6.85 -20.93 -2.78
N ARG A 261 -7.87 -21.16 -3.59
CA ARG A 261 -8.38 -22.51 -3.88
C ARG A 261 -7.26 -23.42 -4.41
N PRO A 262 -7.32 -24.74 -4.13
CA PRO A 262 -6.42 -25.71 -4.72
C PRO A 262 -6.42 -25.62 -6.25
N GLY A 263 -5.23 -25.58 -6.86
CA GLY A 263 -5.09 -25.46 -8.32
C GLY A 263 -5.25 -24.03 -8.86
N ALA A 264 -5.19 -23.01 -8.00
CA ALA A 264 -5.14 -21.61 -8.47
C ALA A 264 -3.88 -21.39 -9.33
N ASP A 265 -4.07 -20.72 -10.48
CA ASP A 265 -3.00 -20.49 -11.44
C ASP A 265 -2.02 -19.40 -10.99
N CYS A 266 -0.77 -19.54 -11.41
CA CYS A 266 0.20 -18.45 -11.30
C CYS A 266 -0.21 -17.29 -12.21
N TYR A 267 0.17 -16.08 -11.81
CA TYR A 267 -0.18 -14.86 -12.52
C TYR A 267 1.08 -14.11 -12.95
N ASN A 268 1.08 -13.61 -14.17
CA ASN A 268 2.13 -12.73 -14.71
C ASN A 268 1.53 -11.37 -15.09
N TRP A 269 2.21 -10.32 -14.67
CA TRP A 269 1.94 -8.95 -15.09
C TRP A 269 3.15 -8.39 -15.80
N PHE A 270 2.94 -7.78 -16.95
CA PHE A 270 4.00 -7.14 -17.72
C PHE A 270 3.57 -5.75 -18.15
N ARG A 271 4.42 -4.75 -17.85
CA ARG A 271 4.22 -3.36 -18.26
C ARG A 271 5.47 -2.81 -18.92
N PHE A 272 5.26 -2.13 -20.02
CA PHE A 272 6.26 -1.30 -20.69
C PHE A 272 5.76 0.14 -20.74
N GLU A 273 6.62 1.09 -20.38
CA GLU A 273 6.28 2.51 -20.40
C GLU A 273 7.41 3.32 -21.03
N LEU A 274 7.07 4.23 -21.92
CA LEU A 274 7.95 5.25 -22.46
C LEU A 274 7.38 6.63 -22.18
N ILE A 275 8.21 7.52 -21.68
CA ILE A 275 7.87 8.90 -21.39
C ILE A 275 8.77 9.80 -22.21
N TYR A 276 8.17 10.58 -23.09
CA TYR A 276 8.86 11.62 -23.85
C TYR A 276 8.55 13.00 -23.24
N ARG A 277 9.61 13.77 -22.97
CA ARG A 277 9.51 15.14 -22.45
C ARG A 277 10.05 16.11 -23.49
N ILE A 278 9.24 17.10 -23.81
CA ILE A 278 9.56 18.19 -24.74
C ILE A 278 10.46 19.23 -24.07
#